data_585f3c274ed1b4c9a70cb09aee269e5f
#
_entry.id   585f3c274ed1b4c9a70cb09aee269e5f
#
_cell.length_a   1.000
_cell.length_b   1.000
_cell.length_c   1.000
_cell.angle_alpha   90.00
_cell.angle_beta   90.00
_cell.angle_gamma   90.00
#
_symmetry.space_group_name_H-M   'P 1'
#
loop_
_entity.id
_entity.type
_entity.pdbx_description
1 polymer ?
#
loop_
_entity_poly.entity_id
_entity_poly.type
_entity_poly.pdbx_seq_one_letter_code
_entity_poly.pdbx_strand_id
1 'polypeptide(L)'
;MNRSGSASNDDRTLSVQQNDEVYARLVNQGIRVIPMRKGDRREIAGAVIDVFWPETIIEEVRNRQYNEAQLARHSDYHLPLSVLAEMPLPIRDTSRNNKQSIVFSFTFENHSLLLTGDAWAEDVIKAKGTYDLVKLPHHGSARNISETYPGSIHSSDFLICTDGINHPDKQTIAKLEKWYGEINIYSPSAWWGCGYFSGDDRQHGDDGGAVEEAHGRG
;
A
#
# COMPACT_ATOMS: atom_id res chain seq x y z
N MET A 1 -4.56 1.37 11.75
CA MET A 1 -4.93 0.20 12.56
C MET A 1 -6.40 0.33 12.92
N ASN A 2 -7.23 -0.60 12.47
CA ASN A 2 -8.69 -0.49 12.60
C ASN A 2 -9.22 -1.65 13.44
N ARG A 3 -9.15 -1.52 14.77
CA ARG A 3 -9.66 -2.57 15.66
C ARG A 3 -10.15 -2.05 16.99
N SER A 4 -11.01 -2.83 17.62
CA SER A 4 -11.64 -2.58 18.92
C SER A 4 -11.15 -3.49 20.05
N GLY A 5 -10.23 -4.43 19.79
CA GLY A 5 -9.76 -5.39 20.77
C GLY A 5 -8.30 -5.81 20.59
N SER A 6 -7.82 -6.72 21.43
CA SER A 6 -6.48 -7.30 21.34
C SER A 6 -6.38 -8.29 20.17
N ALA A 7 -5.25 -8.33 19.49
CA ALA A 7 -4.95 -9.36 18.51
C ALA A 7 -3.87 -10.27 19.07
N SER A 8 -3.97 -11.55 18.83
CA SER A 8 -2.90 -12.51 19.11
C SER A 8 -2.23 -12.93 17.83
N ASN A 9 -0.91 -13.12 17.88
CA ASN A 9 -0.10 -13.52 16.75
C ASN A 9 0.88 -14.60 17.20
N ASP A 10 0.78 -15.78 16.60
CA ASP A 10 1.64 -16.93 16.94
C ASP A 10 2.98 -16.87 16.18
N ASP A 11 3.13 -15.98 15.19
CA ASP A 11 4.29 -15.89 14.31
C ASP A 11 5.37 -14.88 14.76
N ARG A 12 5.18 -14.24 15.92
CA ARG A 12 6.09 -13.22 16.49
C ARG A 12 6.34 -12.01 15.57
N THR A 13 5.45 -11.73 14.62
CA THR A 13 5.60 -10.52 13.83
C THR A 13 5.34 -9.30 14.72
N LEU A 14 6.28 -8.37 14.71
CA LEU A 14 6.30 -7.16 15.56
C LEU A 14 5.03 -6.32 15.45
N SER A 15 4.33 -6.42 14.33
CA SER A 15 3.17 -5.60 14.01
C SER A 15 2.01 -5.73 15.01
N VAL A 16 1.74 -6.92 15.57
CA VAL A 16 0.62 -7.08 16.51
C VAL A 16 0.98 -6.56 17.89
N GLN A 17 2.18 -6.88 18.39
CA GLN A 17 2.65 -6.38 19.67
C GLN A 17 2.74 -4.85 19.66
N GLN A 18 3.35 -4.26 18.62
CA GLN A 18 3.42 -2.81 18.47
C GLN A 18 2.03 -2.17 18.45
N ASN A 19 1.09 -2.84 17.78
CA ASN A 19 -0.29 -2.42 17.72
C ASN A 19 -0.95 -2.37 19.11
N ASP A 20 -0.75 -3.40 19.92
CA ASP A 20 -1.30 -3.47 21.28
C ASP A 20 -0.66 -2.43 22.18
N GLU A 21 0.65 -2.22 22.07
CA GLU A 21 1.36 -1.19 22.80
C GLU A 21 0.86 0.22 22.46
N VAL A 22 0.68 0.52 21.16
CA VAL A 22 0.14 1.83 20.74
C VAL A 22 -1.28 2.01 21.23
N TYR A 23 -2.14 1.00 21.10
CA TYR A 23 -3.51 1.06 21.59
C TYR A 23 -3.55 1.31 23.09
N ALA A 24 -2.77 0.54 23.86
CA ALA A 24 -2.69 0.69 25.31
C ALA A 24 -2.19 2.10 25.72
N ARG A 25 -1.19 2.63 25.03
CA ARG A 25 -0.70 3.99 25.28
C ARG A 25 -1.75 5.06 25.04
N LEU A 26 -2.48 4.96 23.91
CA LEU A 26 -3.56 5.88 23.58
C LEU A 26 -4.67 5.87 24.66
N VAL A 27 -5.11 4.67 25.03
CA VAL A 27 -6.16 4.51 26.07
C VAL A 27 -5.68 5.05 27.43
N ASN A 28 -4.45 4.73 27.83
CA ASN A 28 -3.87 5.22 29.10
C ASN A 28 -3.72 6.75 29.14
N GLN A 29 -3.56 7.39 28.00
CA GLN A 29 -3.52 8.85 27.85
C GLN A 29 -4.92 9.48 27.73
N GLY A 30 -5.98 8.69 27.83
CA GLY A 30 -7.36 9.17 27.68
C GLY A 30 -7.73 9.54 26.24
N ILE A 31 -6.92 9.13 25.26
CA ILE A 31 -7.18 9.38 23.84
C ILE A 31 -8.26 8.38 23.38
N ARG A 32 -9.36 8.93 22.85
CA ARG A 32 -10.45 8.12 22.32
C ARG A 32 -10.04 7.47 21.01
N VAL A 33 -10.00 6.14 20.98
CA VAL A 33 -9.82 5.34 19.77
C VAL A 33 -11.18 4.99 19.18
N ILE A 34 -11.42 5.36 17.94
CA ILE A 34 -12.68 5.14 17.24
C ILE A 34 -12.44 4.15 16.10
N PRO A 35 -12.94 2.90 16.21
CA PRO A 35 -12.93 1.98 15.07
C PRO A 35 -13.82 2.52 13.95
N MET A 36 -13.39 2.34 12.70
CA MET A 36 -14.11 2.82 11.51
C MET A 36 -14.36 1.67 10.53
N ARG A 37 -15.47 1.74 9.81
CA ARG A 37 -15.90 0.75 8.83
C ARG A 37 -16.46 1.42 7.59
N LYS A 38 -16.66 0.65 6.55
CA LYS A 38 -17.28 1.08 5.30
C LYS A 38 -18.55 1.93 5.55
N GLY A 39 -18.60 3.07 4.90
CA GLY A 39 -19.68 4.04 5.01
C GLY A 39 -19.50 5.05 6.14
N ASP A 40 -18.53 4.86 7.04
CA ASP A 40 -18.21 5.90 8.01
C ASP A 40 -17.58 7.09 7.34
N ARG A 41 -18.07 8.27 7.73
CA ARG A 41 -17.53 9.57 7.31
C ARG A 41 -17.19 10.40 8.54
N ARG A 42 -16.07 11.08 8.51
CA ARG A 42 -15.61 12.00 9.56
C ARG A 42 -15.13 13.30 8.95
N GLU A 43 -15.46 14.37 9.62
CA GLU A 43 -14.92 15.69 9.32
C GLU A 43 -14.09 16.15 10.52
N ILE A 44 -12.83 16.51 10.30
CA ILE A 44 -11.88 16.92 11.32
C ILE A 44 -11.08 18.12 10.79
N ALA A 45 -11.26 19.29 11.40
CA ALA A 45 -10.53 20.50 11.05
C ALA A 45 -10.54 20.82 9.53
N GLY A 46 -11.68 20.62 8.88
CA GLY A 46 -11.86 20.86 7.44
C GLY A 46 -11.43 19.70 6.54
N ALA A 47 -10.76 18.69 7.08
CA ALA A 47 -10.48 17.47 6.35
C ALA A 47 -11.64 16.48 6.44
N VAL A 48 -11.91 15.75 5.36
CA VAL A 48 -12.95 14.73 5.27
C VAL A 48 -12.31 13.36 5.07
N ILE A 49 -12.75 12.40 5.87
CA ILE A 49 -12.37 10.99 5.79
C ILE A 49 -13.60 10.19 5.39
N ASP A 50 -13.56 9.48 4.27
CA ASP A 50 -14.58 8.55 3.81
C ASP A 50 -14.01 7.13 3.76
N VAL A 51 -14.63 6.19 4.47
CA VAL A 51 -14.14 4.82 4.62
C VAL A 51 -14.84 3.86 3.66
N PHE A 52 -14.05 3.12 2.88
CA PHE A 52 -14.53 2.15 1.88
C PHE A 52 -14.43 0.70 2.36
N TRP A 53 -13.51 0.42 3.29
CA TRP A 53 -13.25 -0.91 3.85
C TRP A 53 -12.63 -0.78 5.26
N PRO A 54 -12.85 -1.74 6.18
CA PRO A 54 -13.60 -3.01 6.09
C PRO A 54 -15.12 -2.82 6.23
N GLU A 55 -15.90 -3.84 5.84
CA GLU A 55 -17.37 -3.82 6.02
C GLU A 55 -17.76 -3.99 7.49
N THR A 56 -17.01 -4.82 8.20
CA THR A 56 -17.21 -5.10 9.63
C THR A 56 -15.89 -4.99 10.36
N ILE A 57 -15.93 -4.48 11.58
CA ILE A 57 -14.77 -4.46 12.46
C ILE A 57 -14.67 -5.82 13.13
N ILE A 58 -13.54 -6.50 12.93
CA ILE A 58 -13.26 -7.77 13.59
C ILE A 58 -12.58 -7.47 14.92
N GLU A 59 -13.20 -7.90 16.02
CA GLU A 59 -12.70 -7.66 17.37
C GLU A 59 -11.46 -8.50 17.69
N GLU A 60 -11.37 -9.70 17.13
CA GLU A 60 -10.26 -10.62 17.34
C GLU A 60 -9.77 -11.20 15.99
N VAL A 61 -8.51 -10.95 15.66
CA VAL A 61 -7.86 -11.58 14.52
C VAL A 61 -6.88 -12.62 15.03
N ARG A 62 -7.22 -13.91 14.87
CA ARG A 62 -6.27 -15.00 15.11
C ARG A 62 -5.54 -15.31 13.82
N ASN A 63 -4.24 -15.01 13.77
CA ASN A 63 -3.38 -15.49 12.70
C ASN A 63 -3.04 -16.95 12.95
N ARG A 64 -3.42 -17.81 12.01
CA ARG A 64 -2.72 -19.08 11.84
C ARG A 64 -1.40 -18.78 11.13
N GLN A 65 -0.33 -19.47 11.53
CA GLN A 65 1.01 -19.35 10.97
C GLN A 65 0.95 -19.15 9.45
N TYR A 66 1.43 -18.02 9.00
CA TYR A 66 1.66 -17.72 7.61
C TYR A 66 3.13 -18.03 7.33
N ASN A 67 3.39 -19.19 6.74
CA ASN A 67 4.67 -19.41 6.10
C ASN A 67 4.64 -18.62 4.78
N GLU A 68 5.12 -17.39 4.80
CA GLU A 68 5.57 -16.79 3.56
C GLU A 68 6.61 -17.73 2.97
N ALA A 69 6.26 -18.36 1.86
CA ALA A 69 7.29 -18.88 1.00
C ALA A 69 8.20 -17.68 0.72
N GLN A 70 9.43 -17.71 1.24
CA GLN A 70 10.42 -16.71 0.92
C GLN A 70 10.70 -16.86 -0.57
N LEU A 71 9.91 -16.18 -1.37
CA LEU A 71 10.25 -15.91 -2.75
C LEU A 71 11.60 -15.21 -2.69
N ALA A 72 12.56 -15.73 -3.44
CA ALA A 72 13.91 -15.21 -3.45
C ALA A 72 13.82 -13.69 -3.67
N ARG A 73 14.25 -12.92 -2.68
CA ARG A 73 14.30 -11.47 -2.74
C ARG A 73 15.01 -11.09 -4.04
N HIS A 74 14.41 -10.19 -4.84
CA HIS A 74 15.02 -9.68 -6.07
C HIS A 74 15.13 -10.67 -7.25
N SER A 75 14.33 -11.73 -7.27
CA SER A 75 14.37 -12.73 -8.36
C SER A 75 14.00 -12.16 -9.74
N ASP A 76 13.28 -11.07 -9.79
CA ASP A 76 12.75 -10.44 -11.01
C ASP A 76 13.47 -9.14 -11.41
N TYR A 77 14.45 -8.66 -10.64
CA TYR A 77 15.15 -7.40 -10.92
C TYR A 77 15.92 -7.41 -12.26
N HIS A 78 16.36 -8.59 -12.71
CA HIS A 78 17.03 -8.77 -13.98
C HIS A 78 16.08 -8.76 -15.20
N LEU A 79 14.77 -8.84 -14.96
CA LEU A 79 13.76 -8.78 -16.02
C LEU A 79 13.39 -7.33 -16.33
N PRO A 80 13.29 -6.95 -17.62
CA PRO A 80 12.79 -5.64 -18.01
C PRO A 80 11.37 -5.38 -17.55
N LEU A 81 11.02 -4.13 -17.27
CA LEU A 81 9.65 -3.71 -16.94
C LEU A 81 8.66 -4.15 -18.02
N SER A 82 9.03 -4.04 -19.31
CA SER A 82 8.19 -4.48 -20.44
C SER A 82 7.82 -5.96 -20.39
N VAL A 83 8.71 -6.82 -19.90
CA VAL A 83 8.44 -8.26 -19.72
C VAL A 83 7.54 -8.47 -18.50
N LEU A 84 7.86 -7.85 -17.37
CA LEU A 84 7.09 -7.98 -16.15
C LEU A 84 5.66 -7.46 -16.30
N ALA A 85 5.47 -6.42 -17.11
CA ALA A 85 4.15 -5.87 -17.41
C ALA A 85 3.22 -6.89 -18.09
N GLU A 86 3.75 -7.81 -18.89
CA GLU A 86 2.97 -8.84 -19.59
C GLU A 86 2.77 -10.10 -18.74
N MET A 87 3.59 -10.32 -17.73
CA MET A 87 3.45 -11.50 -16.86
C MET A 87 2.16 -11.44 -16.03
N PRO A 88 1.53 -12.59 -15.76
CA PRO A 88 0.38 -12.65 -14.86
C PRO A 88 0.79 -12.19 -13.45
N LEU A 89 -0.12 -11.54 -12.76
CA LEU A 89 0.08 -11.21 -11.33
C LEU A 89 0.26 -12.48 -10.51
N PRO A 90 1.03 -12.43 -9.43
CA PRO A 90 1.22 -13.58 -8.54
C PRO A 90 -0.10 -13.91 -7.81
N ILE A 91 -0.11 -15.07 -7.15
CA ILE A 91 -1.24 -15.46 -6.30
C ILE A 91 -1.47 -14.36 -5.26
N ARG A 92 -2.73 -13.92 -5.17
CA ARG A 92 -3.12 -12.81 -4.28
C ARG A 92 -2.72 -13.05 -2.84
N ASP A 93 -2.59 -11.96 -2.10
CA ASP A 93 -2.44 -11.99 -0.64
C ASP A 93 -3.63 -12.71 0.02
N THR A 94 -3.34 -13.53 1.02
CA THR A 94 -4.34 -14.28 1.79
C THR A 94 -4.29 -13.97 3.28
N SER A 95 -3.44 -13.02 3.69
CA SER A 95 -3.34 -12.58 5.08
C SER A 95 -4.65 -11.95 5.56
N ARG A 96 -5.25 -12.54 6.57
CA ARG A 96 -6.48 -12.01 7.18
C ARG A 96 -6.25 -10.67 7.87
N ASN A 97 -5.05 -10.42 8.37
CA ASN A 97 -4.71 -9.13 8.97
C ASN A 97 -4.70 -8.04 7.89
N ASN A 98 -4.08 -8.30 6.76
CA ASN A 98 -4.05 -7.36 5.65
C ASN A 98 -5.47 -7.09 5.10
N LYS A 99 -6.31 -8.12 5.06
CA LYS A 99 -7.74 -7.94 4.71
C LYS A 99 -8.49 -6.99 5.64
N GLN A 100 -8.05 -6.82 6.88
CA GLN A 100 -8.66 -5.90 7.84
C GLN A 100 -8.07 -4.48 7.80
N SER A 101 -7.13 -4.22 6.91
CA SER A 101 -6.60 -2.87 6.71
C SER A 101 -7.72 -1.92 6.32
N ILE A 102 -7.71 -0.74 6.91
CA ILE A 102 -8.65 0.30 6.54
C ILE A 102 -8.29 0.88 5.17
N VAL A 103 -9.28 0.99 4.28
CA VAL A 103 -9.18 1.73 3.01
C VAL A 103 -10.07 2.95 3.11
N PHE A 104 -9.49 4.12 2.97
CA PHE A 104 -10.21 5.37 3.09
C PHE A 104 -9.62 6.47 2.21
N SER A 105 -10.46 7.42 1.80
CA SER A 105 -9.98 8.67 1.24
C SER A 105 -9.82 9.72 2.34
N PHE A 106 -8.83 10.57 2.15
CA PHE A 106 -8.62 11.76 2.92
C PHE A 106 -8.68 12.94 1.96
N THR A 107 -9.64 13.83 2.16
CA THR A 107 -9.82 15.02 1.34
C THR A 107 -9.65 16.26 2.20
N PHE A 108 -8.78 17.16 1.78
CA PHE A 108 -8.58 18.45 2.43
C PHE A 108 -8.49 19.53 1.37
N GLU A 109 -9.28 20.57 1.52
CA GLU A 109 -9.47 21.58 0.48
C GLU A 109 -9.86 20.92 -0.86
N ASN A 110 -9.01 21.04 -1.88
CA ASN A 110 -9.24 20.48 -3.22
C ASN A 110 -8.37 19.24 -3.49
N HIS A 111 -7.68 18.70 -2.48
CA HIS A 111 -6.79 17.57 -2.63
C HIS A 111 -7.36 16.30 -2.01
N SER A 112 -7.18 15.20 -2.70
CA SER A 112 -7.70 13.88 -2.33
C SER A 112 -6.63 12.81 -2.35
N LEU A 113 -6.51 12.08 -1.26
CA LEU A 113 -5.58 10.97 -1.10
C LEU A 113 -6.37 9.68 -0.86
N LEU A 114 -5.95 8.59 -1.50
CA LEU A 114 -6.44 7.25 -1.17
C LEU A 114 -5.37 6.53 -0.34
N LEU A 115 -5.74 6.14 0.87
CA LEU A 115 -4.89 5.41 1.81
C LEU A 115 -5.40 3.98 1.96
N THR A 116 -4.58 2.99 1.63
CA THR A 116 -5.03 1.60 1.44
C THR A 116 -4.53 0.62 2.50
N GLY A 117 -3.63 1.04 3.39
CA GLY A 117 -2.97 0.12 4.32
C GLY A 117 -2.27 -1.02 3.57
N ASP A 118 -2.49 -2.24 4.02
CA ASP A 118 -2.03 -3.48 3.37
C ASP A 118 -3.22 -4.29 2.80
N ALA A 119 -4.32 -3.59 2.48
CA ALA A 119 -5.56 -4.20 2.05
C ALA A 119 -5.38 -5.08 0.79
N TRP A 120 -6.27 -6.05 0.64
CA TRP A 120 -6.31 -6.86 -0.56
C TRP A 120 -6.79 -6.03 -1.77
N ALA A 121 -6.33 -6.38 -2.95
CA ALA A 121 -6.67 -5.67 -4.19
C ALA A 121 -8.20 -5.53 -4.39
N GLU A 122 -8.96 -6.58 -4.11
CA GLU A 122 -10.42 -6.61 -4.21
C GLU A 122 -11.15 -5.67 -3.24
N ASP A 123 -10.46 -5.26 -2.17
CA ASP A 123 -11.00 -4.33 -1.18
C ASP A 123 -10.63 -2.88 -1.53
N VAL A 124 -9.45 -2.67 -2.12
CA VAL A 124 -9.01 -1.36 -2.59
C VAL A 124 -9.89 -0.85 -3.73
N ILE A 125 -10.27 -1.70 -4.70
CA ILE A 125 -11.11 -1.30 -5.85
C ILE A 125 -12.53 -0.86 -5.45
N LYS A 126 -12.94 -1.06 -4.19
CA LYS A 126 -14.22 -0.53 -3.66
C LYS A 126 -14.18 0.99 -3.49
N ALA A 127 -13.00 1.56 -3.39
CA ALA A 127 -12.76 3.01 -3.32
C ALA A 127 -12.72 3.62 -4.73
N LYS A 128 -13.78 3.41 -5.53
CA LYS A 128 -13.85 3.96 -6.90
C LYS A 128 -13.74 5.47 -6.88
N GLY A 129 -12.83 6.02 -7.70
CA GLY A 129 -12.68 7.46 -7.78
C GLY A 129 -11.38 7.90 -8.45
N THR A 130 -11.24 9.23 -8.53
CA THR A 130 -10.01 9.91 -8.95
C THR A 130 -9.36 10.54 -7.73
N TYR A 131 -8.08 10.35 -7.58
CA TYR A 131 -7.29 10.81 -6.43
C TYR A 131 -6.03 11.52 -6.92
N ASP A 132 -5.63 12.57 -6.21
CA ASP A 132 -4.37 13.25 -6.48
C ASP A 132 -3.18 12.39 -6.10
N LEU A 133 -3.33 11.53 -5.07
CA LEU A 133 -2.28 10.61 -4.65
C LEU A 133 -2.90 9.29 -4.14
N VAL A 134 -2.34 8.17 -4.56
CA VAL A 134 -2.75 6.83 -4.08
C VAL A 134 -1.58 6.15 -3.36
N LYS A 135 -1.71 5.93 -2.05
CA LYS A 135 -0.78 5.03 -1.36
C LYS A 135 -1.04 3.60 -1.81
N LEU A 136 -0.05 2.96 -2.41
CA LEU A 136 -0.15 1.56 -2.84
C LEU A 136 -0.30 0.62 -1.63
N PRO A 137 -1.13 -0.43 -1.76
CA PRO A 137 -1.31 -1.39 -0.69
C PRO A 137 -0.04 -2.20 -0.46
N HIS A 138 0.15 -2.63 0.78
CA HIS A 138 1.19 -3.56 1.21
C HIS A 138 2.56 -3.22 0.63
N HIS A 139 2.96 -1.95 0.80
CA HIS A 139 4.29 -1.43 0.38
C HIS A 139 4.61 -1.61 -1.12
N GLY A 140 3.59 -1.75 -1.97
CA GLY A 140 3.76 -2.01 -3.39
C GLY A 140 3.93 -3.50 -3.75
N SER A 141 3.35 -4.39 -2.95
CA SER A 141 3.32 -5.83 -3.27
C SER A 141 2.45 -6.12 -4.49
N ALA A 142 2.96 -6.86 -5.46
CA ALA A 142 2.23 -7.32 -6.64
C ALA A 142 1.06 -8.26 -6.30
N ARG A 143 1.05 -8.83 -5.11
CA ARG A 143 -0.05 -9.68 -4.60
C ARG A 143 -1.26 -8.87 -4.14
N ASN A 144 -1.11 -7.55 -3.98
CA ASN A 144 -2.12 -6.64 -3.45
C ASN A 144 -2.62 -5.63 -4.50
N ILE A 145 -2.21 -5.78 -5.77
CA ILE A 145 -2.73 -5.02 -6.92
C ILE A 145 -3.58 -5.91 -7.82
N SER A 146 -4.35 -5.31 -8.75
CA SER A 146 -5.27 -6.02 -9.63
C SER A 146 -5.35 -5.39 -11.01
N GLU A 147 -5.51 -6.22 -12.04
CA GLU A 147 -5.79 -5.79 -13.43
C GLU A 147 -7.09 -4.92 -13.54
N THR A 148 -7.90 -4.91 -12.49
CA THR A 148 -9.13 -4.09 -12.44
C THR A 148 -8.91 -2.68 -11.87
N TYR A 149 -7.69 -2.36 -11.41
CA TYR A 149 -7.38 -1.03 -10.85
C TYR A 149 -7.71 0.11 -11.82
N PRO A 150 -7.30 0.08 -13.10
CA PRO A 150 -7.55 1.20 -14.02
C PRO A 150 -9.04 1.51 -14.23
N GLY A 151 -9.90 0.51 -14.07
CA GLY A 151 -11.36 0.69 -14.16
C GLY A 151 -12.01 1.21 -12.88
N SER A 152 -11.24 1.37 -11.80
CA SER A 152 -11.78 1.74 -10.48
C SER A 152 -11.05 2.90 -9.84
N ILE A 153 -9.74 2.94 -9.91
CA ILE A 153 -8.87 3.93 -9.27
C ILE A 153 -8.16 4.73 -10.34
N HIS A 154 -8.30 6.04 -10.32
CA HIS A 154 -7.65 6.93 -11.27
C HIS A 154 -6.68 7.85 -10.53
N SER A 155 -5.42 7.81 -10.91
CA SER A 155 -4.35 8.69 -10.44
C SER A 155 -3.17 8.60 -11.40
N SER A 156 -2.34 9.63 -11.45
CA SER A 156 -1.00 9.59 -12.03
C SER A 156 0.09 9.47 -10.95
N ASP A 157 -0.28 9.65 -9.68
CA ASP A 157 0.65 9.82 -8.57
C ASP A 157 0.45 8.73 -7.52
N PHE A 158 1.52 7.99 -7.24
CA PHE A 158 1.50 6.83 -6.35
C PHE A 158 2.55 6.95 -5.24
N LEU A 159 2.17 6.64 -4.01
CA LEU A 159 3.06 6.61 -2.85
C LEU A 159 3.36 5.17 -2.44
N ILE A 160 4.63 4.85 -2.32
CA ILE A 160 5.13 3.58 -1.81
C ILE A 160 5.86 3.82 -0.48
N CYS A 161 5.25 3.45 0.62
CA CYS A 161 5.89 3.52 1.94
C CYS A 161 6.64 2.20 2.20
N THR A 162 7.94 2.19 1.97
CA THR A 162 8.78 0.98 2.11
C THR A 162 10.17 1.34 2.62
N ASP A 163 10.87 0.35 3.18
CA ASP A 163 12.30 0.39 3.48
C ASP A 163 13.16 -0.21 2.35
N GLY A 164 12.52 -0.74 1.31
CA GLY A 164 13.18 -1.35 0.15
C GLY A 164 13.70 -2.77 0.38
N ILE A 165 13.43 -3.39 1.53
CA ILE A 165 13.95 -4.72 1.84
C ILE A 165 13.13 -5.84 1.17
N ASN A 166 11.80 -5.78 1.25
CA ASN A 166 10.90 -6.81 0.73
C ASN A 166 10.05 -6.31 -0.45
N HIS A 167 9.77 -5.04 -0.49
CA HIS A 167 8.89 -4.37 -1.44
C HIS A 167 9.51 -3.01 -1.84
N PRO A 168 9.08 -2.43 -2.96
CA PRO A 168 8.02 -2.90 -3.85
C PRO A 168 8.49 -4.04 -4.76
N ASP A 169 7.54 -4.86 -5.20
CA ASP A 169 7.82 -5.81 -6.28
C ASP A 169 7.98 -5.04 -7.61
N LYS A 170 9.01 -5.36 -8.39
CA LYS A 170 9.27 -4.69 -9.67
C LYS A 170 8.10 -4.84 -10.63
N GLN A 171 7.40 -5.98 -10.56
CA GLN A 171 6.19 -6.20 -11.35
C GLN A 171 5.09 -5.19 -11.02
N THR A 172 5.00 -4.69 -9.78
CA THR A 172 4.03 -3.64 -9.43
C THR A 172 4.27 -2.39 -10.25
N ILE A 173 5.52 -1.93 -10.34
CA ILE A 173 5.88 -0.75 -11.13
C ILE A 173 5.54 -0.98 -12.60
N ALA A 174 5.96 -2.13 -13.16
CA ALA A 174 5.69 -2.51 -14.54
C ALA A 174 4.19 -2.50 -14.87
N LYS A 175 3.34 -3.02 -13.96
CA LYS A 175 1.88 -3.02 -14.13
C LYS A 175 1.29 -1.61 -14.05
N LEU A 176 1.75 -0.78 -13.13
CA LEU A 176 1.27 0.60 -13.01
C LEU A 176 1.57 1.40 -14.28
N GLU A 177 2.80 1.33 -14.79
CA GLU A 177 3.17 2.00 -16.05
C GLU A 177 2.33 1.49 -17.22
N LYS A 178 2.11 0.18 -17.33
CA LYS A 178 1.24 -0.40 -18.36
C LYS A 178 -0.20 0.10 -18.27
N TRP A 179 -0.73 0.23 -17.06
CA TRP A 179 -2.14 0.57 -16.84
C TRP A 179 -2.44 2.06 -16.93
N TYR A 180 -1.53 2.89 -16.46
CA TYR A 180 -1.75 4.33 -16.30
C TYR A 180 -0.89 5.19 -17.24
N GLY A 181 0.12 4.60 -17.90
CA GLY A 181 1.06 5.34 -18.74
C GLY A 181 2.11 6.05 -17.90
N GLU A 182 2.30 7.34 -18.16
CA GLU A 182 3.23 8.16 -17.38
C GLU A 182 2.73 8.34 -15.95
N ILE A 183 3.55 7.94 -14.98
CA ILE A 183 3.22 7.98 -13.55
C ILE A 183 4.37 8.59 -12.75
N ASN A 184 4.02 9.17 -11.59
CA ASN A 184 4.98 9.60 -10.58
C ASN A 184 4.93 8.64 -9.39
N ILE A 185 6.10 8.23 -8.90
CA ILE A 185 6.21 7.38 -7.73
C ILE A 185 6.97 8.12 -6.64
N TYR A 186 6.31 8.31 -5.51
CA TYR A 186 6.87 8.93 -4.31
C TYR A 186 7.22 7.86 -3.28
N SER A 187 8.36 8.02 -2.59
CA SER A 187 8.75 7.12 -1.52
C SER A 187 9.59 7.82 -0.47
N PRO A 188 9.48 7.47 0.82
CA PRO A 188 10.34 7.99 1.88
C PRO A 188 11.77 7.43 1.83
N SER A 189 12.04 6.40 1.03
CA SER A 189 13.36 5.76 0.92
C SER A 189 13.73 5.53 -0.56
N ALA A 190 15.03 5.58 -0.86
CA ALA A 190 15.57 5.38 -2.20
C ALA A 190 15.78 3.88 -2.51
N TRP A 191 14.71 3.09 -2.48
CA TRP A 191 14.75 1.64 -2.70
C TRP A 191 15.18 1.23 -4.12
N TRP A 192 15.10 2.12 -5.09
CA TRP A 192 15.45 1.87 -6.49
C TRP A 192 16.96 1.81 -6.75
N GLY A 193 17.81 2.21 -5.77
CA GLY A 193 19.26 2.32 -5.94
C GLY A 193 20.05 1.01 -5.94
N CYS A 194 19.42 -0.13 -5.61
CA CYS A 194 20.12 -1.41 -5.39
C CYS A 194 20.02 -2.37 -6.59
N GLY A 195 20.16 -1.87 -7.81
CA GLY A 195 20.05 -2.71 -9.02
C GLY A 195 18.63 -3.12 -9.35
N TYR A 196 17.63 -2.44 -8.78
CA TYR A 196 16.22 -2.69 -8.99
C TYR A 196 15.85 -2.66 -10.48
N PHE A 197 16.41 -1.73 -11.23
CA PHE A 197 16.21 -1.57 -12.67
C PHE A 197 17.32 -2.20 -13.52
N SER A 198 18.16 -3.08 -12.98
CA SER A 198 19.30 -3.65 -13.71
C SER A 198 18.93 -4.39 -15.00
N GLY A 199 17.70 -4.89 -15.12
CA GLY A 199 17.18 -5.49 -16.34
C GLY A 199 16.80 -4.47 -17.42
N ASP A 200 16.65 -3.20 -17.07
CA ASP A 200 16.15 -2.12 -17.94
C ASP A 200 17.27 -1.26 -18.52
N ASP A 201 18.46 -1.22 -17.89
CA ASP A 201 19.60 -0.36 -18.25
C ASP A 201 20.09 -0.54 -19.69
N ARG A 202 19.67 -1.57 -20.39
CA ARG A 202 20.01 -1.83 -21.80
C ARG A 202 19.03 -1.22 -22.81
N GLN A 203 17.89 -0.71 -22.35
CA GLN A 203 16.82 -0.17 -23.21
C GLN A 203 16.65 1.35 -23.08
N HIS A 204 17.06 1.93 -21.99
CA HIS A 204 17.01 3.38 -21.77
C HIS A 204 18.37 4.01 -22.07
N GLY A 205 18.67 4.15 -23.36
CA GLY A 205 19.65 5.10 -23.80
C GLY A 205 19.12 6.51 -23.53
N ASP A 206 19.72 7.17 -22.54
CA ASP A 206 19.86 8.64 -22.42
C ASP A 206 18.61 9.53 -22.20
N ASP A 207 17.49 9.01 -21.76
CA ASP A 207 16.43 9.89 -21.24
C ASP A 207 16.32 9.72 -19.73
N GLY A 208 17.17 10.47 -19.01
CA GLY A 208 17.13 10.57 -17.56
C GLY A 208 15.81 11.18 -17.09
N GLY A 209 14.82 10.34 -16.79
CA GLY A 209 13.64 10.73 -16.03
C GLY A 209 14.09 11.17 -14.64
N ALA A 210 14.09 12.48 -14.41
CA ALA A 210 14.46 13.06 -13.14
C ALA A 210 13.49 12.58 -12.05
N VAL A 211 13.99 11.75 -11.14
CA VAL A 211 13.40 11.59 -9.82
C VAL A 211 13.77 12.85 -9.04
N GLU A 212 12.88 13.83 -8.97
CA GLU A 212 13.09 15.00 -8.12
C GLU A 212 13.11 14.54 -6.67
N GLU A 213 14.28 14.65 -6.05
CA GLU A 213 14.41 14.61 -4.60
C GLU A 213 13.64 15.79 -4.01
N ALA A 214 12.55 15.50 -3.31
CA ALA A 214 11.90 16.48 -2.46
C ALA A 214 12.81 16.83 -1.28
N HIS A 215 13.75 17.74 -1.52
CA HIS A 215 14.51 18.37 -0.45
C HIS A 215 13.59 19.36 0.27
N GLY A 216 13.19 18.98 1.48
CA GLY A 216 12.52 19.89 2.40
C GLY A 216 13.39 21.14 2.63
N ARG A 217 12.84 22.29 2.30
CA ARG A 217 13.37 23.56 2.83
C ARG A 217 12.70 23.83 4.17
N GLY A 218 13.56 24.09 5.15
CA GLY A 218 13.30 24.35 6.55
C GLY A 218 12.30 25.47 6.88
#